data_995e6e33bb50e7827ccc482c717bb943
#
_entry.id   995e6e33bb50e7827ccc482c717bb943
#
_cell.length_a   1.000
_cell.length_b   1.000
_cell.length_c   1.000
_cell.angle_alpha   90.00
_cell.angle_beta   90.00
_cell.angle_gamma   90.00
#
_symmetry.space_group_name_H-M   'P 1'
#
loop_
_entity.id
_entity.type
_entity.pdbx_description
1 polymer ?
#
loop_
_entity_poly.entity_id
_entity_poly.type
_entity_poly.pdbx_seq_one_letter_code
_entity_poly.pdbx_strand_id
1 'polypeptide(L)'
;MIKEGKFTAHYECENCKKPIPHSKKRWMVERCEDRPTAVAQVPGLIGFHVWAAYSYSPAADWSILVREYKEALEALRKGDPEPMQTFRNTVLGEGWEDSQAGKVSADNLAKRRQSAELGNGYSILGEDFTLTGVPNGVLLITAGVDTQGGGGTANERLVATVWGWGVGEEGWHLGHWDIDGDPQDKNTLAQLDRIAETKWVREDGTVLRLARGGIDEGGDATSCQAVREFCSTRKDVWVPVRGAPQKGKPLLGRGVPVSINRKNKPIVKNGVNLYFVGYDESVKSLQYRLGVETVGSGYLHFGLCSTDQFLAELFPWRRMPRRSRGQISYHWEAPTGARDEGGDCTRYAYAALQLVTRRYTPGTMWAQLARSLGTQAPGTGGGGGGANRFGTGGRFG
;
A
#
# COMPACT_ATOMS: atom_id res chain seq x y z
N MET A 1 29.49 1.26 -8.57
CA MET A 1 30.07 2.54 -9.00
C MET A 1 29.36 2.94 -10.29
N ILE A 2 28.68 4.08 -10.34
CA ILE A 2 28.02 4.60 -11.54
C ILE A 2 29.03 5.46 -12.24
N LYS A 3 29.49 5.05 -13.43
CA LYS A 3 30.24 5.90 -14.34
C LYS A 3 29.40 6.08 -15.60
N GLU A 4 29.15 7.33 -15.98
CA GLU A 4 28.53 7.74 -17.25
C GLU A 4 27.16 7.12 -17.56
N GLY A 5 26.25 7.06 -16.59
CA GLY A 5 24.88 6.58 -16.80
C GLY A 5 24.74 5.07 -17.03
N LYS A 6 25.81 4.29 -17.03
CA LYS A 6 25.75 2.83 -17.11
C LYS A 6 25.84 2.23 -15.70
N PHE A 7 24.80 1.54 -15.32
CA PHE A 7 24.79 0.70 -14.13
C PHE A 7 25.58 -0.59 -14.44
N THR A 8 26.58 -0.91 -13.60
CA THR A 8 27.35 -2.15 -13.70
C THR A 8 27.22 -2.97 -12.45
N ALA A 9 27.03 -4.27 -12.57
CA ALA A 9 27.01 -5.22 -11.47
C ALA A 9 28.22 -6.16 -11.53
N HIS A 10 28.62 -6.66 -10.38
CA HIS A 10 29.65 -7.68 -10.24
C HIS A 10 29.22 -8.73 -9.23
N TYR A 11 29.75 -9.93 -9.34
CA TYR A 11 29.61 -10.96 -8.33
C TYR A 11 30.66 -10.76 -7.25
N GLU A 12 30.28 -10.81 -5.98
CA GLU A 12 31.25 -10.77 -4.88
C GLU A 12 31.67 -12.20 -4.53
N CYS A 13 32.96 -12.48 -4.55
CA CYS A 13 33.45 -13.79 -4.17
C CYS A 13 33.14 -14.06 -2.68
N GLU A 14 32.49 -15.17 -2.38
CA GLU A 14 32.09 -15.53 -1.01
C GLU A 14 33.28 -15.71 -0.08
N ASN A 15 34.39 -16.18 -0.60
CA ASN A 15 35.59 -16.46 0.18
C ASN A 15 36.45 -15.19 0.41
N CYS A 16 36.86 -14.50 -0.66
CA CYS A 16 37.80 -13.38 -0.52
C CYS A 16 37.19 -11.99 -0.67
N LYS A 17 35.87 -11.91 -0.87
CA LYS A 17 35.08 -10.67 -1.01
C LYS A 17 35.51 -9.76 -2.18
N LYS A 18 36.33 -10.24 -3.08
CA LYS A 18 36.76 -9.46 -4.25
C LYS A 18 35.64 -9.43 -5.31
N PRO A 19 35.45 -8.30 -5.99
CA PRO A 19 34.45 -8.19 -7.04
C PRO A 19 34.91 -8.93 -8.30
N ILE A 20 34.04 -9.75 -8.87
CA ILE A 20 34.25 -10.48 -10.11
C ILE A 20 33.36 -9.82 -11.18
N PRO A 21 33.94 -9.26 -12.26
CA PRO A 21 33.16 -8.59 -13.29
C PRO A 21 32.37 -9.59 -14.13
N HIS A 22 31.24 -9.14 -14.69
CA HIS A 22 30.37 -9.95 -15.56
C HIS A 22 31.13 -10.63 -16.72
N SER A 23 32.18 -9.99 -17.26
CA SER A 23 33.02 -10.57 -18.32
C SER A 23 33.67 -11.92 -17.93
N LYS A 24 33.77 -12.26 -16.65
CA LYS A 24 34.28 -13.54 -16.17
C LYS A 24 33.20 -14.62 -16.06
N LYS A 25 31.92 -14.28 -16.23
CA LYS A 25 30.81 -15.21 -16.10
C LYS A 25 30.98 -16.48 -16.92
N ARG A 26 31.27 -16.34 -18.21
CA ARG A 26 31.46 -17.48 -19.10
C ARG A 26 32.56 -18.41 -18.59
N TRP A 27 33.73 -17.86 -18.25
CA TRP A 27 34.83 -18.61 -17.70
C TRP A 27 34.47 -19.37 -16.42
N MET A 28 33.67 -18.76 -15.54
CA MET A 28 33.21 -19.38 -14.29
C MET A 28 32.22 -20.52 -14.56
N VAL A 29 31.23 -20.28 -15.42
CA VAL A 29 30.18 -21.29 -15.72
C VAL A 29 30.76 -22.50 -16.44
N GLU A 30 31.71 -22.30 -17.34
CA GLU A 30 32.39 -23.42 -18.05
C GLU A 30 33.25 -24.30 -17.11
N ARG A 31 33.52 -23.83 -15.89
CA ARG A 31 34.35 -24.52 -14.88
C ARG A 31 33.60 -24.78 -13.58
N CYS A 32 32.26 -24.68 -13.63
CA CYS A 32 31.46 -25.03 -12.45
C CYS A 32 31.43 -26.55 -12.25
N GLU A 33 31.27 -26.95 -11.01
CA GLU A 33 31.09 -28.33 -10.59
C GLU A 33 29.78 -28.43 -9.81
N ASP A 34 29.00 -29.45 -10.14
CA ASP A 34 27.80 -29.77 -9.37
C ASP A 34 28.19 -30.53 -8.12
N ARG A 35 27.83 -29.99 -6.95
CA ARG A 35 28.08 -30.62 -5.67
C ARG A 35 26.76 -30.93 -4.98
N PRO A 36 26.54 -32.18 -4.53
CA PRO A 36 25.35 -32.52 -3.77
C PRO A 36 25.26 -31.69 -2.50
N THR A 37 24.12 -31.06 -2.25
CA THR A 37 23.84 -30.31 -1.03
C THR A 37 22.91 -31.08 -0.08
N ALA A 38 22.30 -32.19 -0.58
CA ALA A 38 21.41 -33.04 0.21
C ALA A 38 21.49 -34.50 -0.29
N VAL A 39 21.11 -35.44 0.55
CA VAL A 39 20.92 -36.84 0.20
C VAL A 39 19.53 -37.02 -0.38
N ALA A 40 19.42 -37.70 -1.52
CA ALA A 40 18.13 -37.97 -2.16
C ALA A 40 17.22 -38.80 -1.23
N GLN A 41 16.05 -38.26 -0.91
CA GLN A 41 15.05 -38.99 -0.08
C GLN A 41 14.36 -40.10 -0.85
N VAL A 42 14.28 -39.96 -2.18
CA VAL A 42 13.73 -40.97 -3.09
C VAL A 42 14.88 -41.49 -3.97
N PRO A 43 15.18 -42.81 -3.97
CA PRO A 43 16.23 -43.37 -4.79
C PRO A 43 16.04 -43.06 -6.28
N GLY A 44 17.09 -42.53 -6.92
CA GLY A 44 17.07 -42.21 -8.35
C GLY A 44 16.48 -40.83 -8.71
N LEU A 45 16.00 -40.07 -7.74
CA LEU A 45 15.51 -38.70 -7.98
C LEU A 45 16.66 -37.69 -7.67
N ILE A 46 17.08 -36.94 -8.69
CA ILE A 46 18.11 -35.90 -8.57
C ILE A 46 17.47 -34.56 -9.01
N GLY A 47 17.60 -33.53 -8.18
CA GLY A 47 17.19 -32.18 -8.49
C GLY A 47 18.37 -31.25 -8.67
N PHE A 48 18.29 -30.33 -9.62
CA PHE A 48 19.26 -29.27 -9.81
C PHE A 48 18.60 -27.92 -9.58
N HIS A 49 19.28 -27.03 -8.84
CA HIS A 49 18.88 -25.64 -8.72
C HIS A 49 19.79 -24.77 -9.58
N VAL A 50 19.20 -24.15 -10.60
CA VAL A 50 19.92 -23.27 -11.54
C VAL A 50 19.20 -21.94 -11.62
N TRP A 51 19.89 -20.84 -11.32
CA TRP A 51 19.32 -19.51 -11.43
C TRP A 51 19.83 -18.76 -12.67
N ALA A 52 19.12 -17.70 -13.07
CA ALA A 52 19.37 -17.01 -14.33
C ALA A 52 20.80 -16.43 -14.47
N ALA A 53 21.50 -16.19 -13.36
CA ALA A 53 22.87 -15.68 -13.42
C ALA A 53 23.86 -16.61 -14.11
N TYR A 54 23.57 -17.91 -14.27
CA TYR A 54 24.39 -18.86 -15.04
C TYR A 54 24.10 -18.82 -16.54
N SER A 55 22.93 -18.29 -16.95
CA SER A 55 22.52 -18.29 -18.37
C SER A 55 23.36 -17.35 -19.22
N TYR A 56 23.71 -17.78 -20.45
CA TYR A 56 24.40 -16.95 -21.44
C TYR A 56 23.48 -16.02 -22.22
N SER A 57 22.19 -16.03 -21.95
CA SER A 57 21.25 -15.10 -22.56
C SER A 57 21.64 -13.65 -22.28
N PRO A 58 21.54 -12.73 -23.25
CA PRO A 58 21.75 -11.30 -23.02
C PRO A 58 20.81 -10.73 -21.93
N ALA A 59 19.59 -11.28 -21.80
CA ALA A 59 18.66 -10.89 -20.74
C ALA A 59 19.15 -11.26 -19.34
N ALA A 60 20.07 -12.21 -19.23
CA ALA A 60 20.69 -12.64 -17.97
C ALA A 60 22.00 -11.92 -17.64
N ASP A 61 22.26 -10.75 -18.26
CA ASP A 61 23.34 -9.87 -17.81
C ASP A 61 23.16 -9.50 -16.34
N TRP A 62 24.21 -9.61 -15.55
CA TRP A 62 24.12 -9.35 -14.11
C TRP A 62 23.63 -7.94 -13.78
N SER A 63 23.93 -6.96 -14.64
CA SER A 63 23.43 -5.60 -14.46
C SER A 63 21.93 -5.51 -14.69
N ILE A 64 21.40 -6.30 -15.64
CA ILE A 64 19.95 -6.41 -15.89
C ILE A 64 19.28 -7.07 -14.68
N LEU A 65 19.77 -8.23 -14.24
CA LEU A 65 19.20 -8.96 -13.10
C LEU A 65 19.19 -8.13 -11.82
N VAL A 66 20.25 -7.37 -11.54
CA VAL A 66 20.29 -6.48 -10.37
C VAL A 66 19.33 -5.31 -10.50
N ARG A 67 19.12 -4.78 -11.71
CA ARG A 67 18.11 -3.73 -11.95
C ARG A 67 16.71 -4.27 -11.71
N GLU A 68 16.37 -5.42 -12.30
CA GLU A 68 15.08 -6.10 -12.10
C GLU A 68 14.81 -6.38 -10.61
N TYR A 69 15.83 -6.86 -9.90
CA TYR A 69 15.70 -7.06 -8.44
C TYR A 69 15.39 -5.75 -7.69
N LYS A 70 16.07 -4.66 -8.02
CA LYS A 70 15.84 -3.36 -7.37
C LYS A 70 14.44 -2.81 -7.67
N GLU A 71 13.99 -2.94 -8.93
CA GLU A 71 12.65 -2.55 -9.34
C GLU A 71 11.58 -3.40 -8.62
N ALA A 72 11.80 -4.72 -8.55
CA ALA A 72 10.93 -5.63 -7.81
C ALA A 72 10.91 -5.33 -6.30
N LEU A 73 12.06 -4.99 -5.71
CA LEU A 73 12.16 -4.62 -4.31
C LEU A 73 11.45 -3.30 -4.01
N GLU A 74 11.52 -2.34 -4.92
CA GLU A 74 10.80 -1.07 -4.80
C GLU A 74 9.29 -1.26 -4.91
N ALA A 75 8.82 -2.10 -5.85
CA ALA A 75 7.43 -2.48 -5.97
C ALA A 75 6.93 -3.19 -4.70
N LEU A 76 7.72 -4.13 -4.18
CA LEU A 76 7.44 -4.83 -2.93
C LEU A 76 7.29 -3.86 -1.75
N ARG A 77 8.17 -2.85 -1.64
CA ARG A 77 8.07 -1.80 -0.59
C ARG A 77 6.81 -0.95 -0.71
N LYS A 78 6.27 -0.83 -1.91
CA LYS A 78 5.00 -0.14 -2.18
C LYS A 78 3.77 -1.03 -2.00
N GLY A 79 3.97 -2.29 -1.58
CA GLY A 79 2.90 -3.25 -1.33
C GLY A 79 2.47 -4.06 -2.54
N ASP A 80 3.28 -4.08 -3.61
CA ASP A 80 3.10 -4.95 -4.76
C ASP A 80 4.13 -6.09 -4.75
N PRO A 81 3.77 -7.30 -4.33
CA PRO A 81 4.68 -8.45 -4.26
C PRO A 81 4.89 -9.15 -5.61
N GLU A 82 4.06 -8.89 -6.63
CA GLU A 82 4.05 -9.66 -7.88
C GLU A 82 5.38 -9.59 -8.66
N PRO A 83 6.04 -8.42 -8.81
CA PRO A 83 7.35 -8.35 -9.45
C PRO A 83 8.43 -9.15 -8.70
N MET A 84 8.41 -9.13 -7.36
CA MET A 84 9.36 -9.91 -6.56
C MET A 84 9.07 -11.41 -6.62
N GLN A 85 7.82 -11.82 -6.61
CA GLN A 85 7.40 -13.20 -6.84
C GLN A 85 7.88 -13.70 -8.20
N THR A 86 7.67 -12.91 -9.25
CA THR A 86 8.16 -13.21 -10.60
C THR A 86 9.68 -13.34 -10.61
N PHE A 87 10.40 -12.41 -10.02
CA PHE A 87 11.86 -12.44 -9.93
C PHE A 87 12.35 -13.71 -9.22
N ARG A 88 11.79 -14.06 -8.06
CA ARG A 88 12.17 -15.28 -7.34
C ARG A 88 11.89 -16.54 -8.15
N ASN A 89 10.70 -16.66 -8.72
CA ASN A 89 10.31 -17.86 -9.47
C ASN A 89 11.09 -18.03 -10.76
N THR A 90 11.38 -16.95 -11.51
CA THR A 90 11.94 -17.03 -12.85
C THR A 90 13.44 -16.73 -12.91
N VAL A 91 13.95 -15.86 -12.06
CA VAL A 91 15.36 -15.46 -12.04
C VAL A 91 16.16 -16.29 -11.04
N LEU A 92 15.66 -16.40 -9.80
CA LEU A 92 16.35 -17.19 -8.77
C LEU A 92 16.06 -18.70 -8.87
N GLY A 93 14.96 -19.10 -9.52
CA GLY A 93 14.52 -20.50 -9.57
C GLY A 93 14.00 -21.00 -8.22
N GLU A 94 13.55 -20.09 -7.35
CA GLU A 94 13.04 -20.39 -6.01
C GLU A 94 11.52 -20.31 -6.00
N GLY A 95 10.87 -21.19 -5.21
CA GLY A 95 9.44 -21.07 -4.96
C GLY A 95 9.13 -19.77 -4.20
N TRP A 96 8.07 -19.08 -4.61
CA TRP A 96 7.52 -18.00 -3.81
C TRP A 96 6.63 -18.57 -2.70
N GLU A 97 7.06 -18.42 -1.48
CA GLU A 97 6.17 -18.60 -0.33
C GLU A 97 5.50 -17.29 0.00
N ASP A 98 4.18 -17.27 -0.05
CA ASP A 98 3.42 -16.11 0.44
C ASP A 98 3.54 -16.08 1.97
N SER A 99 4.66 -15.54 2.43
CA SER A 99 4.97 -15.42 3.86
C SER A 99 3.95 -14.56 4.62
N GLN A 100 3.03 -13.93 3.91
CA GLN A 100 1.97 -13.07 4.46
C GLN A 100 0.64 -13.82 4.63
N ALA A 101 0.47 -14.99 3.98
CA ALA A 101 -0.72 -15.81 4.18
C ALA A 101 -0.80 -16.27 5.64
N GLY A 102 -1.84 -15.84 6.34
CA GLY A 102 -2.07 -16.18 7.77
C GLY A 102 -1.41 -15.24 8.79
N LYS A 103 -0.57 -14.27 8.39
CA LYS A 103 0.03 -13.30 9.32
C LYS A 103 -0.91 -12.15 9.69
N VAL A 104 -1.84 -11.81 8.80
CA VAL A 104 -2.78 -10.71 9.02
C VAL A 104 -4.01 -11.25 9.75
N SER A 105 -4.11 -10.93 11.03
CA SER A 105 -5.29 -11.18 11.86
C SER A 105 -5.50 -10.02 12.83
N ALA A 106 -6.73 -9.78 13.24
CA ALA A 106 -7.06 -8.73 14.22
C ALA A 106 -6.22 -8.86 15.49
N ASP A 107 -6.02 -10.09 15.99
CA ASP A 107 -5.23 -10.36 17.20
C ASP A 107 -3.75 -9.97 17.03
N ASN A 108 -3.16 -10.25 15.85
CA ASN A 108 -1.78 -9.87 15.57
C ASN A 108 -1.62 -8.35 15.41
N LEU A 109 -2.61 -7.70 14.80
CA LEU A 109 -2.66 -6.24 14.69
C LEU A 109 -2.89 -5.58 16.06
N ALA A 110 -3.72 -6.15 16.92
CA ALA A 110 -3.91 -5.69 18.29
C ALA A 110 -2.63 -5.77 19.13
N LYS A 111 -1.82 -6.81 18.95
CA LYS A 111 -0.50 -6.90 19.58
C LYS A 111 0.45 -5.78 19.11
N ARG A 112 0.41 -5.43 17.82
CA ARG A 112 1.18 -4.30 17.28
C ARG A 112 0.75 -2.97 17.88
N ARG A 113 -0.56 -2.77 18.08
CA ARG A 113 -1.11 -1.59 18.76
C ARG A 113 -0.55 -1.42 20.18
N GLN A 114 -0.42 -2.52 20.94
CA GLN A 114 0.07 -2.50 22.32
C GLN A 114 1.58 -2.25 22.41
N SER A 115 2.34 -2.66 21.41
CA SER A 115 3.80 -2.48 21.35
C SER A 115 4.20 -1.14 20.72
N ALA A 116 3.25 -0.40 20.11
CA ALA A 116 3.55 0.88 19.49
C ALA A 116 3.79 1.92 20.60
N GLU A 117 4.96 2.55 20.58
CA GLU A 117 5.30 3.75 21.34
C GLU A 117 4.44 4.97 20.97
N LEU A 118 3.38 4.76 20.22
CA LEU A 118 2.41 5.76 19.86
C LEU A 118 1.64 6.12 21.13
N GLY A 119 2.16 7.16 21.77
CA GLY A 119 1.63 7.71 22.99
C GLY A 119 0.13 7.94 22.96
N ASN A 120 -0.42 8.05 24.13
CA ASN A 120 -1.79 8.31 24.51
C ASN A 120 -2.68 8.76 23.36
N GLY A 121 -3.54 7.86 22.94
CA GLY A 121 -4.56 7.90 21.93
C GLY A 121 -4.86 9.24 21.28
N TYR A 122 -4.79 9.22 19.96
CA TYR A 122 -5.42 10.27 19.19
C TYR A 122 -6.91 10.25 19.53
N SER A 123 -7.43 11.27 20.14
CA SER A 123 -8.86 11.49 20.21
C SER A 123 -9.14 12.78 19.45
N ILE A 124 -10.17 12.78 18.61
CA ILE A 124 -10.73 14.03 18.14
C ILE A 124 -11.35 14.64 19.39
N LEU A 125 -10.67 15.60 19.96
CA LEU A 125 -11.08 16.25 21.19
C LEU A 125 -11.23 17.73 20.95
N GLY A 126 -12.32 18.21 21.41
CA GLY A 126 -12.55 19.60 21.57
C GLY A 126 -13.33 20.26 20.45
N GLU A 127 -13.97 21.34 20.81
CA GLU A 127 -14.78 22.17 19.95
C GLU A 127 -13.95 22.86 18.84
N ASP A 128 -12.62 22.87 18.98
CA ASP A 128 -11.68 23.54 18.05
C ASP A 128 -11.08 22.63 16.97
N PHE A 129 -11.53 21.37 16.89
CA PHE A 129 -11.04 20.37 15.94
C PHE A 129 -9.51 20.26 15.89
N THR A 130 -8.89 20.22 17.05
CA THR A 130 -7.44 20.00 17.19
C THR A 130 -7.17 18.61 17.73
N LEU A 131 -6.34 17.85 17.05
CA LEU A 131 -5.85 16.55 17.48
C LEU A 131 -4.34 16.63 17.63
N THR A 132 -3.83 16.30 18.80
CA THR A 132 -2.40 16.37 19.15
C THR A 132 -1.74 15.00 19.21
N GLY A 133 -0.41 14.98 19.25
CA GLY A 133 0.38 13.75 19.40
C GLY A 133 0.56 12.97 18.10
N VAL A 134 0.33 13.59 16.94
CA VAL A 134 0.64 12.95 15.66
C VAL A 134 2.15 12.69 15.56
N PRO A 135 2.61 11.47 15.25
CA PRO A 135 4.04 11.16 15.17
C PRO A 135 4.80 12.05 14.19
N ASN A 136 6.03 12.39 14.55
CA ASN A 136 6.90 13.26 13.73
C ASN A 136 7.22 12.70 12.36
N GLY A 137 7.10 11.38 12.18
CA GLY A 137 7.23 10.71 10.87
C GLY A 137 6.15 11.05 9.86
N VAL A 138 4.99 11.55 10.31
CA VAL A 138 3.86 11.91 9.44
C VAL A 138 4.15 13.22 8.71
N LEU A 139 4.13 13.18 7.38
CA LEU A 139 4.37 14.32 6.49
C LEU A 139 3.13 14.70 5.68
N LEU A 140 2.15 13.80 5.58
CA LEU A 140 0.95 13.97 4.77
C LEU A 140 -0.21 13.19 5.41
N ILE A 141 -1.44 13.73 5.31
CA ILE A 141 -2.63 13.10 5.85
C ILE A 141 -3.65 12.87 4.72
N THR A 142 -4.22 11.65 4.68
CA THR A 142 -5.31 11.31 3.76
C THR A 142 -6.45 10.63 4.50
N ALA A 143 -7.64 10.66 3.89
CA ALA A 143 -8.83 9.99 4.40
C ALA A 143 -9.48 9.11 3.32
N GLY A 144 -10.14 8.06 3.77
CA GLY A 144 -11.07 7.29 2.98
C GLY A 144 -12.42 7.23 3.67
N VAL A 145 -13.48 7.31 2.91
CA VAL A 145 -14.86 7.28 3.39
C VAL A 145 -15.63 6.26 2.59
N ASP A 146 -16.31 5.39 3.30
CA ASP A 146 -17.25 4.42 2.75
C ASP A 146 -18.68 4.88 3.06
N THR A 147 -19.60 4.69 2.11
CA THR A 147 -21.01 5.07 2.25
C THR A 147 -21.87 3.83 2.39
N GLN A 148 -22.60 3.72 3.49
CA GLN A 148 -23.42 2.57 3.81
C GLN A 148 -24.91 2.93 3.82
N GLY A 149 -25.72 2.13 3.11
CA GLY A 149 -27.17 2.36 3.00
C GLY A 149 -27.51 3.58 2.13
N GLY A 150 -28.65 4.16 2.39
CA GLY A 150 -29.20 5.37 1.75
C GLY A 150 -30.66 5.22 1.37
N GLY A 151 -31.42 6.35 1.41
CA GLY A 151 -32.81 6.40 0.99
C GLY A 151 -33.80 5.68 1.91
N GLY A 152 -33.55 5.62 3.22
CA GLY A 152 -34.44 5.01 4.20
C GLY A 152 -34.13 3.53 4.50
N THR A 153 -32.93 3.06 4.15
CA THR A 153 -32.46 1.72 4.50
C THR A 153 -32.02 1.65 5.97
N ALA A 154 -31.96 0.44 6.54
CA ALA A 154 -31.40 0.26 7.88
C ALA A 154 -29.88 0.49 7.86
N ASN A 155 -29.34 1.06 8.96
CA ASN A 155 -27.90 1.29 9.17
C ASN A 155 -27.25 2.30 8.22
N GLU A 156 -27.96 3.36 7.87
CA GLU A 156 -27.44 4.47 7.09
C GLU A 156 -26.33 5.20 7.85
N ARG A 157 -25.14 5.27 7.26
CA ARG A 157 -23.99 5.94 7.85
C ARG A 157 -22.90 6.22 6.84
N LEU A 158 -21.98 7.09 7.20
CA LEU A 158 -20.66 7.19 6.59
C LEU A 158 -19.64 6.57 7.54
N VAL A 159 -18.71 5.82 7.01
CA VAL A 159 -17.56 5.32 7.77
C VAL A 159 -16.33 6.03 7.26
N ALA A 160 -15.56 6.64 8.14
CA ALA A 160 -14.39 7.42 7.75
C ALA A 160 -13.13 6.96 8.49
N THR A 161 -12.03 6.80 7.76
CA THR A 161 -10.72 6.45 8.32
C THR A 161 -9.67 7.44 7.85
N VAL A 162 -8.82 7.89 8.77
CA VAL A 162 -7.72 8.84 8.49
C VAL A 162 -6.38 8.19 8.73
N TRP A 163 -5.49 8.38 7.77
CA TRP A 163 -4.11 7.90 7.81
C TRP A 163 -3.12 9.03 7.63
N GLY A 164 -2.08 9.02 8.46
CA GLY A 164 -0.86 9.80 8.25
C GLY A 164 0.16 8.98 7.47
N TRP A 165 0.94 9.62 6.62
CA TRP A 165 1.94 8.99 5.77
C TRP A 165 3.27 9.70 5.84
N GLY A 166 4.36 8.92 5.82
CA GLY A 166 5.73 9.38 5.84
C GLY A 166 6.59 8.74 4.77
N VAL A 167 7.90 8.90 4.92
CA VAL A 167 8.90 8.42 3.96
C VAL A 167 8.73 6.92 3.69
N GLY A 168 8.76 6.54 2.42
CA GLY A 168 8.58 5.14 2.03
C GLY A 168 7.15 4.63 2.17
N GLU A 169 6.18 5.55 2.28
CA GLU A 169 4.77 5.22 2.52
C GLU A 169 4.55 4.45 3.84
N GLU A 170 5.40 4.69 4.84
CA GLU A 170 5.12 4.32 6.21
C GLU A 170 3.85 5.01 6.66
N GLY A 171 2.93 4.26 7.29
CA GLY A 171 1.58 4.74 7.59
C GLY A 171 1.24 4.70 9.07
N TRP A 172 0.48 5.68 9.56
CA TRP A 172 -0.04 5.76 10.92
C TRP A 172 -1.55 5.92 10.88
N HIS A 173 -2.28 5.00 11.51
CA HIS A 173 -3.72 5.13 11.66
C HIS A 173 -4.03 6.24 12.67
N LEU A 174 -4.73 7.29 12.23
CA LEU A 174 -4.99 8.50 13.04
C LEU A 174 -6.43 8.58 13.56
N GLY A 175 -7.34 7.77 13.05
CA GLY A 175 -8.72 7.72 13.54
C GLY A 175 -9.69 7.02 12.60
N HIS A 176 -10.77 6.56 13.20
CA HIS A 176 -11.87 5.86 12.54
C HIS A 176 -13.19 6.24 13.19
N TRP A 177 -14.20 6.57 12.40
CA TRP A 177 -15.50 7.06 12.88
C TRP A 177 -16.64 6.52 12.05
N ASP A 178 -17.67 6.04 12.74
CA ASP A 178 -19.00 5.88 12.20
C ASP A 178 -19.75 7.21 12.36
N ILE A 179 -20.32 7.75 11.27
CA ILE A 179 -21.10 8.99 11.22
C ILE A 179 -22.51 8.61 10.81
N ASP A 180 -23.41 8.56 11.78
CA ASP A 180 -24.81 8.20 11.57
C ASP A 180 -25.53 9.20 10.67
N GLY A 181 -26.37 8.70 9.78
CA GLY A 181 -27.25 9.47 8.91
C GLY A 181 -27.20 9.04 7.45
N ASP A 182 -28.21 9.44 6.70
CA ASP A 182 -28.35 9.09 5.29
C ASP A 182 -27.20 9.71 4.46
N PRO A 183 -26.40 8.90 3.71
CA PRO A 183 -25.38 9.40 2.80
C PRO A 183 -25.92 10.29 1.67
N GLN A 184 -27.22 10.29 1.42
CA GLN A 184 -27.87 11.19 0.47
C GLN A 184 -28.16 12.58 1.07
N ASP A 185 -28.14 12.71 2.40
CA ASP A 185 -28.36 13.98 3.08
C ASP A 185 -27.05 14.82 3.08
N LYS A 186 -27.21 16.08 2.68
CA LYS A 186 -26.10 17.04 2.67
C LYS A 186 -25.56 17.34 4.05
N ASN A 187 -26.40 17.29 5.09
CA ASN A 187 -25.95 17.52 6.45
C ASN A 187 -25.09 16.36 6.96
N THR A 188 -25.40 15.12 6.58
CA THR A 188 -24.57 13.95 6.88
C THR A 188 -23.21 14.08 6.20
N LEU A 189 -23.18 14.36 4.89
CA LEU A 189 -21.93 14.57 4.16
C LEU A 189 -21.13 15.77 4.69
N ALA A 190 -21.80 16.85 5.12
CA ALA A 190 -21.13 18.03 5.67
C ALA A 190 -20.36 17.75 6.95
N GLN A 191 -20.67 16.67 7.68
CA GLN A 191 -19.89 16.28 8.85
C GLN A 191 -18.45 15.89 8.49
N LEU A 192 -18.19 15.49 7.24
CA LEU A 192 -16.83 15.22 6.73
C LEU A 192 -15.96 16.48 6.67
N ASP A 193 -16.56 17.68 6.66
CA ASP A 193 -15.81 18.95 6.73
C ASP A 193 -15.05 19.06 8.04
N ARG A 194 -15.56 18.48 9.15
CA ARG A 194 -14.84 18.41 10.42
C ARG A 194 -13.51 17.69 10.30
N ILE A 195 -13.46 16.58 9.55
CA ILE A 195 -12.20 15.85 9.30
C ILE A 195 -11.26 16.71 8.47
N ALA A 196 -11.76 17.43 7.46
CA ALA A 196 -10.97 18.30 6.62
C ALA A 196 -10.41 19.51 7.37
N GLU A 197 -11.18 20.06 8.31
CA GLU A 197 -10.84 21.22 9.13
C GLU A 197 -9.96 20.89 10.34
N THR A 198 -9.88 19.60 10.71
CA THR A 198 -9.07 19.15 11.85
C THR A 198 -7.61 19.60 11.71
N LYS A 199 -7.08 20.17 12.78
CA LYS A 199 -5.66 20.50 12.94
C LYS A 199 -4.97 19.27 13.53
N TRP A 200 -4.18 18.60 12.72
CA TRP A 200 -3.40 17.44 13.12
C TRP A 200 -2.03 17.92 13.59
N VAL A 201 -1.86 18.03 14.90
CA VAL A 201 -0.64 18.63 15.49
C VAL A 201 0.35 17.52 15.80
N ARG A 202 1.51 17.57 15.15
CA ARG A 202 2.62 16.66 15.39
C ARG A 202 3.25 16.91 16.77
N GLU A 203 4.00 15.93 17.26
CA GLU A 203 4.75 16.03 18.52
C GLU A 203 5.70 17.23 18.55
N ASP A 204 6.25 17.63 17.39
CA ASP A 204 7.11 18.82 17.23
C ASP A 204 6.33 20.15 17.09
N GLY A 205 5.00 20.11 17.22
CA GLY A 205 4.13 21.29 17.10
C GLY A 205 3.74 21.65 15.66
N THR A 206 4.26 20.96 14.65
CA THR A 206 3.89 21.20 13.24
C THR A 206 2.43 20.83 13.02
N VAL A 207 1.66 21.73 12.42
CA VAL A 207 0.23 21.54 12.11
C VAL A 207 0.09 21.00 10.69
N LEU A 208 -0.51 19.83 10.56
CA LEU A 208 -0.91 19.24 9.29
C LEU A 208 -2.41 19.40 9.05
N ARG A 209 -2.81 19.31 7.79
CA ARG A 209 -4.19 19.32 7.34
C ARG A 209 -4.44 18.12 6.45
N LEU A 210 -5.71 17.72 6.28
CA LEU A 210 -6.10 16.71 5.32
C LEU A 210 -5.71 17.18 3.90
N ALA A 211 -4.79 16.45 3.27
CA ALA A 211 -4.32 16.78 1.93
C ALA A 211 -5.25 16.28 0.83
N ARG A 212 -5.89 15.13 1.07
CA ARG A 212 -6.84 14.51 0.13
C ARG A 212 -7.69 13.44 0.84
N GLY A 213 -8.97 13.36 0.51
CA GLY A 213 -9.85 12.27 0.91
C GLY A 213 -10.60 11.68 -0.29
N GLY A 214 -10.78 10.36 -0.28
CA GLY A 214 -11.63 9.64 -1.24
C GLY A 214 -12.95 9.25 -0.59
N ILE A 215 -14.08 9.58 -1.20
CA ILE A 215 -15.42 9.19 -0.74
C ILE A 215 -15.98 8.19 -1.74
N ASP A 216 -16.32 6.98 -1.28
CA ASP A 216 -16.98 6.01 -2.13
C ASP A 216 -18.34 6.55 -2.58
N GLU A 217 -18.54 6.55 -3.88
CA GLU A 217 -19.85 6.86 -4.49
C GLU A 217 -20.62 5.59 -4.84
N GLY A 218 -20.36 4.47 -4.15
CA GLY A 218 -21.08 3.21 -4.33
C GLY A 218 -22.58 3.36 -4.06
N GLY A 219 -23.32 2.30 -4.36
CA GLY A 219 -24.76 2.25 -4.09
C GLY A 219 -25.63 2.76 -5.26
N ASP A 220 -26.76 3.34 -4.93
CA ASP A 220 -27.74 3.81 -5.91
C ASP A 220 -27.36 5.15 -6.58
N ALA A 221 -28.12 5.50 -7.63
CA ALA A 221 -27.85 6.72 -8.41
C ALA A 221 -27.98 8.02 -7.59
N THR A 222 -28.79 8.04 -6.54
CA THR A 222 -29.02 9.23 -5.71
C THR A 222 -27.83 9.47 -4.79
N SER A 223 -27.34 8.42 -4.14
CA SER A 223 -26.14 8.45 -3.27
C SER A 223 -24.92 8.90 -4.10
N CYS A 224 -24.73 8.34 -5.32
CA CYS A 224 -23.67 8.78 -6.23
C CYS A 224 -23.73 10.29 -6.51
N GLN A 225 -24.94 10.84 -6.77
CA GLN A 225 -25.09 12.26 -7.08
C GLN A 225 -24.83 13.16 -5.86
N ALA A 226 -25.23 12.72 -4.67
CA ALA A 226 -24.97 13.46 -3.44
C ALA A 226 -23.46 13.59 -3.15
N VAL A 227 -22.71 12.47 -3.27
CA VAL A 227 -21.25 12.46 -3.12
C VAL A 227 -20.57 13.35 -4.19
N ARG A 228 -20.99 13.26 -5.46
CA ARG A 228 -20.46 14.11 -6.54
C ARG A 228 -20.72 15.58 -6.29
N GLU A 229 -21.94 15.94 -5.86
CA GLU A 229 -22.26 17.33 -5.52
C GLU A 229 -21.40 17.83 -4.36
N PHE A 230 -21.27 17.05 -3.29
CA PHE A 230 -20.41 17.37 -2.15
C PHE A 230 -18.96 17.59 -2.59
N CYS A 231 -18.37 16.66 -3.32
CA CYS A 231 -16.99 16.76 -3.80
C CYS A 231 -16.79 17.93 -4.77
N SER A 232 -17.82 18.29 -5.55
CA SER A 232 -17.69 19.35 -6.56
C SER A 232 -17.39 20.73 -6.00
N THR A 233 -17.81 20.98 -4.75
CA THR A 233 -17.56 22.23 -4.02
C THR A 233 -16.30 22.17 -3.15
N ARG A 234 -15.67 20.99 -3.04
CA ARG A 234 -14.53 20.69 -2.17
C ARG A 234 -13.39 20.00 -2.92
N LYS A 235 -13.23 20.33 -4.20
CA LYS A 235 -12.31 19.63 -5.15
C LYS A 235 -10.86 19.54 -4.70
N ASP A 236 -10.44 20.45 -3.86
CA ASP A 236 -9.04 20.48 -3.35
C ASP A 236 -8.79 19.44 -2.28
N VAL A 237 -9.86 18.99 -1.59
CA VAL A 237 -9.76 18.03 -0.47
C VAL A 237 -10.44 16.71 -0.82
N TRP A 238 -11.70 16.73 -1.25
CA TRP A 238 -12.50 15.53 -1.44
C TRP A 238 -12.69 15.16 -2.91
N VAL A 239 -12.57 13.86 -3.20
CA VAL A 239 -12.85 13.31 -4.54
C VAL A 239 -13.76 12.09 -4.45
N PRO A 240 -14.70 11.91 -5.39
CA PRO A 240 -15.44 10.67 -5.46
C PRO A 240 -14.54 9.54 -5.96
N VAL A 241 -14.63 8.40 -5.29
CA VAL A 241 -13.97 7.16 -5.69
C VAL A 241 -15.02 6.06 -5.89
N ARG A 242 -14.67 5.01 -6.61
CA ARG A 242 -15.51 3.81 -6.77
C ARG A 242 -14.65 2.59 -6.91
N GLY A 243 -14.99 1.53 -6.21
CA GLY A 243 -14.36 0.22 -6.37
C GLY A 243 -14.53 -0.32 -7.80
N ALA A 244 -13.46 -0.84 -8.38
CA ALA A 244 -13.45 -1.49 -9.69
C ALA A 244 -13.21 -2.99 -9.51
N PRO A 245 -14.26 -3.85 -9.60
CA PRO A 245 -14.15 -5.27 -9.31
C PRO A 245 -13.48 -6.09 -10.43
N GLN A 246 -13.25 -5.47 -11.61
CA GLN A 246 -12.64 -6.18 -12.73
C GLN A 246 -11.15 -6.44 -12.46
N LYS A 247 -10.70 -7.66 -12.76
CA LYS A 247 -9.29 -8.06 -12.66
C LYS A 247 -8.38 -7.18 -13.53
N GLY A 248 -7.15 -6.98 -13.07
CA GLY A 248 -6.13 -6.22 -13.78
C GLY A 248 -6.36 -4.71 -13.80
N LYS A 249 -7.31 -4.20 -13.03
CA LYS A 249 -7.44 -2.75 -12.84
C LYS A 249 -6.32 -2.26 -11.91
N PRO A 250 -5.63 -1.17 -12.27
CA PRO A 250 -4.60 -0.60 -11.41
C PRO A 250 -5.20 -0.15 -10.08
N LEU A 251 -4.39 -0.14 -9.02
CA LEU A 251 -4.80 0.35 -7.70
C LEU A 251 -5.57 1.65 -7.79
N LEU A 252 -5.12 2.58 -8.62
CA LEU A 252 -5.81 3.84 -8.89
C LEU A 252 -5.85 4.15 -10.39
N GLY A 253 -7.05 4.21 -10.96
CA GLY A 253 -7.31 4.61 -12.33
C GLY A 253 -7.01 6.09 -12.61
N ARG A 254 -7.21 6.51 -13.86
CA ARG A 254 -7.23 7.93 -14.23
C ARG A 254 -8.57 8.55 -13.82
N GLY A 255 -8.57 9.84 -13.51
CA GLY A 255 -9.81 10.57 -13.26
C GLY A 255 -10.70 10.59 -14.51
N VAL A 256 -11.95 10.21 -14.33
CA VAL A 256 -12.98 10.24 -15.38
C VAL A 256 -13.94 11.39 -15.06
N PRO A 257 -14.06 12.40 -15.94
CA PRO A 257 -15.01 13.47 -15.73
C PRO A 257 -16.44 12.93 -15.69
N VAL A 258 -17.17 13.21 -14.61
CA VAL A 258 -18.58 12.83 -14.47
C VAL A 258 -19.48 14.03 -14.28
N SER A 259 -20.70 13.93 -14.78
CA SER A 259 -21.69 14.98 -14.64
C SER A 259 -22.39 14.90 -13.29
N ILE A 260 -22.83 16.08 -12.82
CA ILE A 260 -23.63 16.21 -11.61
C ILE A 260 -25.06 16.55 -12.02
N ASN A 261 -25.98 15.67 -11.69
CA ASN A 261 -27.39 15.84 -11.94
C ASN A 261 -28.09 16.21 -10.63
N ARG A 262 -28.60 17.43 -10.57
CA ARG A 262 -29.30 17.96 -9.39
C ARG A 262 -30.79 18.01 -9.67
N LYS A 263 -31.59 17.53 -8.76
CA LYS A 263 -33.04 17.64 -8.86
C LYS A 263 -33.43 19.11 -9.06
N ASN A 264 -34.20 19.39 -10.13
CA ASN A 264 -34.67 20.73 -10.50
C ASN A 264 -33.58 21.79 -10.79
N LYS A 265 -32.35 21.38 -11.15
CA LYS A 265 -31.29 22.29 -11.58
C LYS A 265 -30.64 21.80 -12.88
N PRO A 266 -30.02 22.68 -13.67
CA PRO A 266 -29.25 22.27 -14.83
C PRO A 266 -28.16 21.25 -14.49
N ILE A 267 -27.96 20.29 -15.40
CA ILE A 267 -26.87 19.31 -15.28
C ILE A 267 -25.54 20.03 -15.40
N VAL A 268 -24.66 19.85 -14.43
CA VAL A 268 -23.28 20.31 -14.49
C VAL A 268 -22.44 19.24 -15.19
N LYS A 269 -22.13 19.48 -16.47
CA LYS A 269 -21.26 18.56 -17.25
C LYS A 269 -19.82 18.60 -16.69
N ASN A 270 -19.18 17.42 -16.60
CA ASN A 270 -17.80 17.30 -16.13
C ASN A 270 -17.54 17.99 -14.78
N GLY A 271 -18.52 17.94 -13.88
CA GLY A 271 -18.51 18.69 -12.63
C GLY A 271 -17.42 18.27 -11.65
N VAL A 272 -17.02 17.00 -11.68
CA VAL A 272 -15.99 16.40 -10.80
C VAL A 272 -15.34 15.20 -11.50
N ASN A 273 -14.12 14.87 -11.13
CA ASN A 273 -13.44 13.66 -11.58
C ASN A 273 -13.71 12.50 -10.63
N LEU A 274 -14.25 11.41 -11.15
CA LEU A 274 -14.40 10.12 -10.48
C LEU A 274 -13.13 9.30 -10.67
N TYR A 275 -12.65 8.65 -9.61
CA TYR A 275 -11.48 7.79 -9.65
C TYR A 275 -11.85 6.34 -9.31
N PHE A 276 -11.46 5.40 -10.18
CA PHE A 276 -11.67 3.98 -9.94
C PHE A 276 -10.51 3.39 -9.16
N VAL A 277 -10.83 2.68 -8.08
CA VAL A 277 -9.87 1.96 -7.22
C VAL A 277 -9.97 0.48 -7.54
N GLY A 278 -8.90 -0.10 -8.10
CA GLY A 278 -8.84 -1.52 -8.44
C GLY A 278 -8.96 -2.38 -7.19
N TYR A 279 -9.99 -3.23 -7.14
CA TYR A 279 -10.31 -4.02 -5.96
C TYR A 279 -9.16 -4.97 -5.60
N ASP A 280 -8.79 -5.87 -6.51
CA ASP A 280 -7.75 -6.87 -6.26
C ASP A 280 -6.41 -6.23 -5.87
N GLU A 281 -5.98 -5.20 -6.59
CA GLU A 281 -4.68 -4.56 -6.35
C GLU A 281 -4.64 -3.78 -5.04
N SER A 282 -5.74 -3.13 -4.67
CA SER A 282 -5.81 -2.39 -3.40
C SER A 282 -5.87 -3.33 -2.19
N VAL A 283 -6.60 -4.46 -2.28
CA VAL A 283 -6.64 -5.49 -1.23
C VAL A 283 -5.28 -6.17 -1.07
N LYS A 284 -4.62 -6.56 -2.17
CA LYS A 284 -3.25 -7.10 -2.13
C LYS A 284 -2.26 -6.13 -1.47
N SER A 285 -2.32 -4.85 -1.87
CA SER A 285 -1.46 -3.82 -1.29
C SER A 285 -1.68 -3.67 0.21
N LEU A 286 -2.94 -3.67 0.65
CA LEU A 286 -3.26 -3.60 2.08
C LEU A 286 -2.76 -4.84 2.82
N GLN A 287 -3.02 -6.05 2.31
CA GLN A 287 -2.52 -7.29 2.90
C GLN A 287 -1.01 -7.25 3.09
N TYR A 288 -0.28 -6.88 2.04
CA TYR A 288 1.17 -6.82 2.10
C TYR A 288 1.65 -5.85 3.19
N ARG A 289 1.11 -4.64 3.24
CA ARG A 289 1.46 -3.63 4.25
C ARG A 289 1.16 -4.08 5.67
N LEU A 290 0.03 -4.73 5.87
CA LEU A 290 -0.34 -5.30 7.16
C LEU A 290 0.60 -6.42 7.58
N GLY A 291 1.19 -7.13 6.64
CA GLY A 291 2.17 -8.18 6.88
C GLY A 291 3.61 -7.68 7.06
N VAL A 292 3.91 -6.40 6.83
CA VAL A 292 5.26 -5.84 7.09
C VAL A 292 5.50 -5.83 8.60
N GLU A 293 6.58 -6.47 9.05
CA GLU A 293 6.91 -6.62 10.48
C GLU A 293 7.97 -5.60 10.93
N THR A 294 8.78 -5.10 10.00
CA THR A 294 9.86 -4.15 10.31
C THR A 294 9.38 -2.73 10.10
N VAL A 295 9.54 -1.90 11.12
CA VAL A 295 9.23 -0.45 11.06
C VAL A 295 10.02 0.22 9.94
N GLY A 296 9.35 1.09 9.20
CA GLY A 296 9.89 1.80 8.04
C GLY A 296 9.00 1.70 6.81
N SER A 297 9.60 1.63 5.62
CA SER A 297 8.85 1.63 4.36
C SER A 297 7.72 0.61 4.32
N GLY A 298 6.49 1.09 4.10
CA GLY A 298 5.29 0.27 3.97
C GLY A 298 4.70 -0.26 5.28
N TYR A 299 5.37 -0.06 6.42
CA TYR A 299 4.86 -0.48 7.72
C TYR A 299 3.64 0.35 8.12
N LEU A 300 2.64 -0.29 8.74
CA LEU A 300 1.44 0.38 9.26
C LEU A 300 1.44 0.34 10.79
N HIS A 301 1.43 1.52 11.39
CA HIS A 301 1.35 1.73 12.84
C HIS A 301 -0.10 1.85 13.29
N PHE A 302 -0.40 1.29 14.45
CA PHE A 302 -1.72 1.34 15.08
C PHE A 302 -1.61 1.96 16.48
N GLY A 303 -2.23 3.12 16.67
CA GLY A 303 -2.34 3.80 17.95
C GLY A 303 -3.55 3.32 18.76
N LEU A 304 -3.75 3.91 19.95
CA LEU A 304 -4.90 3.60 20.80
C LEU A 304 -6.26 3.92 20.16
N CYS A 305 -6.29 4.81 19.16
CA CYS A 305 -7.48 5.09 18.36
C CYS A 305 -7.89 3.91 17.46
N SER A 306 -7.00 2.92 17.25
CA SER A 306 -7.30 1.71 16.48
C SER A 306 -8.04 0.72 17.38
N THR A 307 -9.36 0.83 17.43
CA THR A 307 -10.22 -0.05 18.24
C THR A 307 -10.15 -1.50 17.76
N ASP A 308 -10.54 -2.46 18.59
CA ASP A 308 -10.61 -3.88 18.21
C ASP A 308 -11.59 -4.07 17.05
N GLN A 309 -12.70 -3.32 17.05
CA GLN A 309 -13.66 -3.32 15.95
C GLN A 309 -12.99 -2.90 14.64
N PHE A 310 -12.31 -1.76 14.62
CA PHE A 310 -11.59 -1.29 13.43
C PHE A 310 -10.57 -2.33 12.94
N LEU A 311 -9.80 -2.94 13.85
CA LEU A 311 -8.78 -3.94 13.47
C LEU A 311 -9.43 -5.22 12.91
N ALA A 312 -10.61 -5.60 13.37
CA ALA A 312 -11.39 -6.71 12.82
C ALA A 312 -11.93 -6.39 11.40
N GLU A 313 -12.37 -5.16 11.17
CA GLU A 313 -12.89 -4.68 9.89
C GLU A 313 -11.77 -4.37 8.88
N LEU A 314 -10.52 -4.23 9.33
CA LEU A 314 -9.42 -3.76 8.49
C LEU A 314 -9.03 -4.76 7.40
N PHE A 315 -9.07 -6.07 7.68
CA PHE A 315 -8.73 -7.10 6.71
C PHE A 315 -9.51 -8.41 6.91
N PRO A 316 -10.82 -8.44 6.69
CA PRO A 316 -11.63 -9.66 6.78
C PRO A 316 -11.51 -10.54 5.54
N TRP A 317 -10.96 -10.05 4.43
CA TRP A 317 -10.93 -10.74 3.15
C TRP A 317 -10.07 -12.00 3.16
N ARG A 318 -10.57 -13.03 2.43
CA ARG A 318 -9.89 -14.29 2.20
C ARG A 318 -9.68 -14.49 0.71
N ARG A 319 -8.58 -15.09 0.33
CA ARG A 319 -8.28 -15.42 -1.05
C ARG A 319 -8.96 -16.73 -1.43
N MET A 320 -10.00 -16.66 -2.25
CA MET A 320 -10.82 -17.81 -2.64
C MET A 320 -10.51 -18.26 -4.08
N PRO A 321 -10.36 -19.58 -4.34
CA PRO A 321 -10.16 -20.10 -5.68
C PRO A 321 -11.48 -20.09 -6.45
N ARG A 322 -11.47 -19.61 -7.69
CA ARG A 322 -12.58 -19.70 -8.63
C ARG A 322 -12.18 -20.51 -9.86
N ARG A 323 -12.88 -21.58 -10.11
CA ARG A 323 -12.70 -22.37 -11.34
C ARG A 323 -13.61 -21.85 -12.44
N SER A 324 -13.03 -21.54 -13.59
CA SER A 324 -13.78 -21.15 -14.80
C SER A 324 -13.09 -21.73 -16.03
N ARG A 325 -13.83 -22.44 -16.86
CA ARG A 325 -13.34 -23.04 -18.12
C ARG A 325 -12.03 -23.83 -17.97
N GLY A 326 -11.90 -24.62 -16.89
CA GLY A 326 -10.70 -25.41 -16.62
C GLY A 326 -9.51 -24.65 -16.01
N GLN A 327 -9.59 -23.35 -15.89
CA GLN A 327 -8.58 -22.51 -15.24
C GLN A 327 -8.97 -22.18 -13.80
N ILE A 328 -7.99 -22.20 -12.90
CA ILE A 328 -8.16 -21.73 -11.53
C ILE A 328 -7.69 -20.29 -11.48
N SER A 329 -8.56 -19.41 -11.02
CA SER A 329 -8.23 -18.03 -10.71
C SER A 329 -8.57 -17.76 -9.25
N TYR A 330 -7.92 -16.77 -8.64
CA TYR A 330 -8.19 -16.38 -7.27
C TYR A 330 -8.87 -15.01 -7.24
N HIS A 331 -9.72 -14.78 -6.24
CA HIS A 331 -10.35 -13.50 -5.95
C HIS A 331 -10.43 -13.31 -4.43
N TRP A 332 -10.57 -12.07 -4.01
CA TRP A 332 -10.77 -11.74 -2.62
C TRP A 332 -12.27 -11.70 -2.29
N GLU A 333 -12.64 -12.26 -1.15
CA GLU A 333 -14.01 -12.31 -0.69
C GLU A 333 -14.04 -12.12 0.83
N ALA A 334 -14.90 -11.22 1.31
CA ALA A 334 -15.19 -11.09 2.74
C ALA A 334 -16.19 -12.19 3.16
N PRO A 335 -16.03 -12.79 4.33
CA PRO A 335 -17.03 -13.72 4.87
C PRO A 335 -18.42 -13.06 4.96
N THR A 336 -19.47 -13.82 4.71
CA THR A 336 -20.86 -13.33 4.82
C THR A 336 -21.11 -12.72 6.19
N GLY A 337 -21.57 -11.47 6.24
CA GLY A 337 -21.86 -10.72 7.47
C GLY A 337 -20.63 -10.13 8.16
N ALA A 338 -19.42 -10.31 7.61
CA ALA A 338 -18.26 -9.56 8.09
C ALA A 338 -18.35 -8.10 7.63
N ARG A 339 -18.04 -7.19 8.54
CA ARG A 339 -17.83 -5.78 8.21
C ARG A 339 -16.42 -5.62 7.61
N ASP A 340 -16.30 -4.86 6.55
CA ASP A 340 -15.05 -4.55 5.84
C ASP A 340 -14.84 -3.06 5.58
N GLU A 341 -15.70 -2.21 6.14
CA GLU A 341 -15.69 -0.77 5.94
C GLU A 341 -14.36 -0.14 6.39
N GLY A 342 -13.75 -0.62 7.48
CA GLY A 342 -12.43 -0.15 7.93
C GLY A 342 -11.34 -0.41 6.89
N GLY A 343 -11.39 -1.57 6.24
CA GLY A 343 -10.50 -1.94 5.14
C GLY A 343 -10.76 -1.12 3.89
N ASP A 344 -12.01 -0.95 3.49
CA ASP A 344 -12.40 -0.19 2.32
C ASP A 344 -12.00 1.30 2.46
N CYS A 345 -12.30 1.91 3.61
CA CYS A 345 -11.83 3.26 3.92
C CYS A 345 -10.31 3.38 3.87
N THR A 346 -9.57 2.38 4.39
CA THR A 346 -8.10 2.38 4.34
C THR A 346 -7.59 2.30 2.90
N ARG A 347 -8.20 1.49 2.04
CA ARG A 347 -7.88 1.41 0.60
C ARG A 347 -8.15 2.73 -0.11
N TYR A 348 -9.25 3.42 0.22
CA TYR A 348 -9.58 4.72 -0.35
C TYR A 348 -8.65 5.83 0.17
N ALA A 349 -8.24 5.80 1.44
CA ALA A 349 -7.22 6.70 1.97
C ALA A 349 -5.86 6.50 1.28
N TYR A 350 -5.48 5.25 1.01
CA TYR A 350 -4.27 4.94 0.26
C TYR A 350 -4.39 5.36 -1.23
N ALA A 351 -5.54 5.19 -1.85
CA ALA A 351 -5.79 5.72 -3.19
C ALA A 351 -5.68 7.26 -3.23
N ALA A 352 -6.16 7.95 -2.18
CA ALA A 352 -5.99 9.40 -2.04
C ALA A 352 -4.51 9.80 -1.89
N LEU A 353 -3.68 9.02 -1.18
CA LEU A 353 -2.23 9.20 -1.16
C LEU A 353 -1.64 9.13 -2.57
N GLN A 354 -2.03 8.12 -3.36
CA GLN A 354 -1.56 7.97 -4.74
C GLN A 354 -1.96 9.15 -5.63
N LEU A 355 -3.13 9.77 -5.39
CA LEU A 355 -3.52 11.00 -6.09
C LEU A 355 -2.60 12.18 -5.76
N VAL A 356 -2.19 12.32 -4.49
CA VAL A 356 -1.24 13.36 -4.09
C VAL A 356 0.13 13.09 -4.71
N THR A 357 0.60 11.83 -4.66
CA THR A 357 1.90 11.42 -5.23
C THR A 357 2.03 11.80 -6.72
N ARG A 358 0.94 11.69 -7.51
CA ARG A 358 0.95 12.07 -8.94
C ARG A 358 1.25 13.55 -9.22
N ARG A 359 1.22 14.42 -8.22
CA ARG A 359 1.53 15.86 -8.35
C ARG A 359 3.03 16.15 -8.26
N TYR A 360 3.82 15.14 -7.89
CA TYR A 360 5.26 15.25 -7.66
C TYR A 360 6.05 14.46 -8.71
N THR A 361 7.27 14.88 -8.96
CA THR A 361 8.22 14.05 -9.71
C THR A 361 8.47 12.75 -8.93
N PRO A 362 8.48 11.60 -9.60
CA PRO A 362 8.72 10.33 -8.94
C PRO A 362 9.94 10.36 -7.99
N GLY A 363 9.74 9.87 -6.77
CA GLY A 363 10.81 9.80 -5.75
C GLY A 363 11.11 11.10 -5.01
N THR A 364 10.50 12.24 -5.37
CA THR A 364 10.84 13.54 -4.74
C THR A 364 9.85 14.02 -3.70
N MET A 365 8.62 13.48 -3.65
CA MET A 365 7.53 13.97 -2.83
C MET A 365 7.91 14.10 -1.35
N TRP A 366 8.43 13.04 -0.76
CA TRP A 366 8.74 13.01 0.67
C TRP A 366 9.79 14.05 1.07
N ALA A 367 10.84 14.19 0.25
CA ALA A 367 11.87 15.20 0.49
C ALA A 367 11.33 16.63 0.33
N GLN A 368 10.39 16.85 -0.57
CA GLN A 368 9.76 18.18 -0.75
C GLN A 368 8.82 18.48 0.42
N LEU A 369 8.00 17.50 0.85
CA LEU A 369 7.10 17.67 2.00
C LEU A 369 7.89 17.93 3.29
N ALA A 370 8.93 17.15 3.57
CA ALA A 370 9.76 17.36 4.74
C ALA A 370 10.37 18.78 4.77
N ARG A 371 10.89 19.25 3.63
CA ARG A 371 11.42 20.61 3.50
C ARG A 371 10.35 21.68 3.73
N SER A 372 9.16 21.50 3.16
CA SER A 372 8.06 22.48 3.33
C SER A 372 7.56 22.58 4.77
N LEU A 373 7.73 21.53 5.55
CA LEU A 373 7.37 21.47 6.97
C LEU A 373 8.54 21.89 7.89
N GLY A 374 9.69 22.28 7.33
CA GLY A 374 10.87 22.66 8.12
C GLY A 374 11.55 21.49 8.84
N THR A 375 11.18 20.26 8.52
CA THR A 375 11.77 19.05 9.07
C THR A 375 12.89 18.57 8.16
N GLN A 376 14.02 18.15 8.72
CA GLN A 376 15.00 17.39 7.96
C GLN A 376 14.31 16.09 7.52
N ALA A 377 14.32 15.82 6.19
CA ALA A 377 13.99 14.47 5.73
C ALA A 377 14.91 13.54 6.54
N PRO A 378 14.40 12.46 7.19
CA PRO A 378 15.26 11.43 7.74
C PRO A 378 16.22 11.08 6.62
N GLY A 379 17.51 11.31 6.86
CA GLY A 379 18.51 11.21 5.82
C GLY A 379 18.23 9.92 5.08
N THR A 380 18.20 9.99 3.74
CA THR A 380 18.64 8.86 2.94
C THR A 380 20.01 8.57 3.52
N GLY A 381 20.05 7.74 4.58
CA GLY A 381 21.26 7.41 5.29
C GLY A 381 22.24 7.07 4.20
N GLY A 382 23.23 7.94 4.05
CA GLY A 382 24.33 7.64 3.17
C GLY A 382 24.73 6.24 3.59
N GLY A 383 24.36 5.26 2.78
CA GLY A 383 24.73 3.89 3.00
C GLY A 383 26.24 3.88 3.15
N GLY A 384 26.66 3.94 4.43
CA GLY A 384 27.94 3.38 4.74
C GLY A 384 27.87 1.97 4.19
N GLY A 385 28.73 1.64 3.22
CA GLY A 385 28.68 0.47 2.38
C GLY A 385 28.42 -0.83 3.12
N GLY A 386 27.16 -1.09 3.42
CA GLY A 386 26.64 -2.39 3.70
C GLY A 386 26.39 -3.06 2.37
N ALA A 387 27.37 -3.81 1.89
CA ALA A 387 27.17 -4.73 0.78
C ALA A 387 25.93 -5.55 1.09
N ASN A 388 24.85 -5.36 0.30
CA ASN A 388 23.69 -6.22 0.32
C ASN A 388 24.20 -7.63 -0.06
N ARG A 389 24.51 -8.40 0.93
CA ARG A 389 24.86 -9.82 0.79
C ARG A 389 23.58 -10.55 0.38
N PHE A 390 23.62 -11.20 -0.75
CA PHE A 390 22.71 -12.29 -1.04
C PHE A 390 23.02 -13.39 -0.01
N GLY A 391 22.30 -13.37 1.10
CA GLY A 391 22.44 -14.39 2.14
C GLY A 391 21.81 -15.68 1.67
N THR A 392 22.60 -16.58 1.13
CA THR A 392 22.30 -18.00 1.08
C THR A 392 22.50 -18.58 2.48
N GLY A 393 21.57 -18.30 3.38
CA GLY A 393 21.64 -18.73 4.78
C GLY A 393 20.39 -19.47 5.21
N GLY A 394 19.93 -20.43 4.44
CA GLY A 394 19.07 -21.49 4.95
C GLY A 394 19.93 -22.67 5.37
N ARG A 395 20.42 -22.71 6.60
CA ARG A 395 20.82 -23.98 7.20
C ARG A 395 19.55 -24.74 7.48
N PHE A 396 19.31 -25.78 6.72
CA PHE A 396 18.45 -26.85 7.14
C PHE A 396 19.32 -27.85 7.92
N GLY A 397 19.01 -28.01 9.23
CA GLY A 397 19.40 -29.16 10.01
C GLY A 397 18.45 -30.32 9.74
#